data_e28b59ab0f2fe483b8dcb043bdb7723a
#
_entry.id   e28b59ab0f2fe483b8dcb043bdb7723a
#
_cell.length_a   1.000
_cell.length_b   1.000
_cell.length_c   1.000
_cell.angle_alpha   90.00
_cell.angle_beta   90.00
_cell.angle_gamma   90.00
#
_symmetry.space_group_name_H-M   'P 1'
#
loop_
_entity.id
_entity.type
_entity.pdbx_description
1 polymer ?
#
loop_
_entity_poly.entity_id
_entity_poly.type
_entity_poly.pdbx_seq_one_letter_code
_entity_poly.pdbx_strand_id
1 'polypeptide(L)'
;MTKKLWFLPFVCTLLIFGGFAPSASASVQADNSLNSRLVSASAGFKNIFLSAAPAPAAPSADTDTYYETAEGKSGEALKSALHRIISGHTMLSYSEVWTALKETDEDPANPNNVILLYTNDSRAKSLNGGSVGDWNREHVWAKSHGGFGTSEGPGTDIHHLRPADVQVNSARGNMDFDNGGSEHPKAPGNYYDGDSWEPRDEVKGDVARMLFYMAVRYEGDDGYPDLELNDKTGNGSSPYHGKQSVLLEWNKQDPVDDSERRRNDIIYDEFQHNRNPFIDHPEWADEIWP
;
A
#
# COMPACT_ATOMS: atom_id res chain seq x y z
N MET A 1 -41.99 -44.43 -8.90
CA MET A 1 -41.38 -44.60 -10.23
C MET A 1 -39.87 -44.44 -10.09
N THR A 2 -39.20 -45.55 -10.12
CA THR A 2 -37.76 -45.75 -9.97
C THR A 2 -37.03 -45.44 -11.26
N LYS A 3 -35.95 -44.65 -11.24
CA LYS A 3 -34.99 -44.59 -12.33
C LYS A 3 -33.56 -44.73 -11.81
N LYS A 4 -32.94 -45.73 -12.39
CA LYS A 4 -31.67 -46.39 -12.15
C LYS A 4 -30.44 -45.52 -12.29
N LEU A 5 -29.47 -45.77 -11.39
CA LEU A 5 -28.04 -45.46 -11.54
C LEU A 5 -27.44 -46.22 -12.73
N TRP A 6 -26.52 -45.59 -13.44
CA TRP A 6 -25.52 -46.26 -14.27
C TRP A 6 -24.12 -45.83 -13.82
N PHE A 7 -23.39 -46.83 -13.33
CA PHE A 7 -21.94 -46.77 -13.12
C PHE A 7 -21.25 -47.30 -14.36
N LEU A 8 -20.23 -46.61 -14.86
CA LEU A 8 -19.23 -47.19 -15.74
C LEU A 8 -17.85 -47.01 -15.12
N PRO A 9 -17.05 -48.06 -15.06
CA PRO A 9 -15.66 -47.97 -14.57
C PRO A 9 -14.72 -47.63 -15.73
N PHE A 10 -13.77 -46.74 -15.51
CA PHE A 10 -12.67 -46.54 -16.44
C PHE A 10 -11.43 -47.22 -15.90
N VAL A 11 -10.91 -48.10 -16.75
CA VAL A 11 -9.77 -49.01 -16.52
C VAL A 11 -8.46 -48.24 -16.61
N CYS A 12 -7.59 -48.52 -15.65
CA CYS A 12 -6.22 -48.09 -15.57
C CYS A 12 -5.37 -48.90 -16.56
N THR A 13 -4.60 -48.23 -17.39
CA THR A 13 -3.56 -48.91 -18.18
C THR A 13 -2.21 -48.28 -17.86
N LEU A 14 -1.41 -49.04 -17.16
CA LEU A 14 0.02 -48.79 -16.80
C LEU A 14 0.88 -49.19 -18.00
N LEU A 15 1.76 -48.34 -18.47
CA LEU A 15 2.84 -48.71 -19.37
C LEU A 15 4.19 -48.23 -18.78
N ILE A 16 4.97 -49.21 -18.41
CA ILE A 16 6.36 -49.12 -17.97
C ILE A 16 7.27 -49.43 -19.16
N PHE A 17 8.24 -48.55 -19.43
CA PHE A 17 9.53 -48.83 -20.08
C PHE A 17 10.48 -47.77 -19.58
N GLY A 18 11.58 -48.01 -18.99
CA GLY A 18 12.65 -49.02 -19.03
C GLY A 18 13.72 -48.62 -20.01
N GLY A 19 14.90 -48.13 -19.52
CA GLY A 19 16.06 -48.02 -20.37
C GLY A 19 17.15 -47.04 -19.92
N PHE A 20 18.07 -47.52 -19.11
CA PHE A 20 19.56 -47.43 -19.15
C PHE A 20 20.28 -46.07 -19.43
N ALA A 21 21.16 -45.74 -18.45
CA ALA A 21 22.34 -44.90 -18.60
C ALA A 21 23.45 -45.60 -19.42
N PRO A 22 24.52 -44.91 -19.84
CA PRO A 22 25.68 -44.85 -18.95
C PRO A 22 26.51 -43.54 -18.94
N SER A 23 27.26 -43.47 -17.88
CA SER A 23 28.33 -42.56 -17.48
C SER A 23 29.49 -42.42 -18.47
N ALA A 24 30.09 -41.23 -18.50
CA ALA A 24 31.51 -41.08 -18.87
C ALA A 24 32.15 -39.98 -18.02
N SER A 25 33.07 -40.41 -17.17
CA SER A 25 34.02 -39.57 -16.44
C SER A 25 35.18 -39.18 -17.39
N ALA A 26 35.63 -37.94 -17.28
CA ALA A 26 36.95 -37.56 -17.76
C ALA A 26 37.60 -36.62 -16.73
N SER A 27 38.59 -37.14 -16.06
CA SER A 27 39.56 -36.43 -15.24
C SER A 27 40.66 -35.84 -16.13
N VAL A 28 41.04 -34.60 -15.87
CA VAL A 28 42.35 -34.08 -16.32
C VAL A 28 43.03 -33.38 -15.14
N GLN A 29 44.29 -33.80 -14.95
CA GLN A 29 45.19 -33.47 -13.86
C GLN A 29 45.73 -32.04 -13.93
N ALA A 30 46.17 -31.62 -12.75
CA ALA A 30 46.97 -30.44 -12.50
C ALA A 30 48.37 -30.55 -13.13
N ASP A 31 48.88 -29.45 -13.60
CA ASP A 31 50.34 -29.28 -13.79
C ASP A 31 50.80 -27.99 -13.07
N ASN A 32 51.73 -28.22 -12.13
CA ASN A 32 52.45 -27.20 -11.38
C ASN A 32 53.74 -26.87 -12.13
N SER A 33 53.98 -25.63 -12.47
CA SER A 33 55.36 -25.15 -12.59
C SER A 33 55.50 -23.71 -12.10
N LEU A 34 56.34 -23.60 -11.09
CA LEU A 34 56.93 -22.39 -10.52
C LEU A 34 57.71 -21.58 -11.57
N ASN A 35 57.54 -20.27 -11.60
CA ASN A 35 58.73 -19.42 -11.55
C ASN A 35 58.47 -17.99 -11.05
N SER A 36 59.41 -17.56 -10.34
CA SER A 36 59.60 -16.41 -9.47
C SER A 36 59.84 -15.06 -10.16
N ARG A 37 59.50 -14.00 -9.38
CA ARG A 37 60.07 -12.63 -9.34
C ARG A 37 59.55 -11.63 -10.37
N LEU A 38 58.79 -10.63 -9.89
CA LEU A 38 59.37 -9.29 -9.62
C LEU A 38 58.30 -8.38 -8.92
N VAL A 39 58.80 -7.77 -7.87
CA VAL A 39 58.09 -6.77 -7.07
C VAL A 39 57.94 -5.50 -7.93
N SER A 40 56.73 -5.00 -8.08
CA SER A 40 56.50 -3.60 -8.36
C SER A 40 55.22 -3.15 -7.66
N ALA A 41 55.43 -2.30 -6.64
CA ALA A 41 54.34 -1.67 -5.91
C ALA A 41 53.72 -0.59 -6.80
N SER A 42 52.50 -0.81 -7.24
CA SER A 42 51.63 0.25 -7.72
C SER A 42 50.41 0.30 -6.80
N ALA A 43 50.31 1.39 -6.05
CA ALA A 43 49.16 1.71 -5.23
C ALA A 43 47.93 1.88 -6.14
N GLY A 44 47.12 0.83 -6.23
CA GLY A 44 45.82 0.88 -6.89
C GLY A 44 44.83 1.58 -5.97
N PHE A 45 44.55 2.84 -6.22
CA PHE A 45 43.37 3.52 -5.69
C PHE A 45 42.13 2.75 -6.17
N LYS A 46 41.53 1.97 -5.28
CA LYS A 46 40.15 1.51 -5.47
C LYS A 46 39.26 2.74 -5.37
N ASN A 47 38.81 3.25 -6.49
CA ASN A 47 37.67 4.16 -6.51
C ASN A 47 36.46 3.42 -5.97
N ILE A 48 36.20 3.56 -4.68
CA ILE A 48 34.91 3.27 -4.07
C ILE A 48 34.00 4.39 -4.58
N PHE A 49 33.23 4.10 -5.62
CA PHE A 49 32.04 4.90 -5.91
C PHE A 49 31.08 4.66 -4.75
N LEU A 50 31.15 5.52 -3.73
CA LEU A 50 30.00 5.73 -2.86
C LEU A 50 28.91 6.30 -3.79
N SER A 51 27.96 5.45 -4.15
CA SER A 51 26.69 5.93 -4.67
C SER A 51 26.11 6.81 -3.55
N ALA A 52 26.15 8.13 -3.75
CA ALA A 52 25.41 9.03 -2.89
C ALA A 52 23.94 8.62 -3.01
N ALA A 53 23.28 8.37 -1.88
CA ALA A 53 21.84 8.30 -1.85
C ALA A 53 21.28 9.54 -2.58
N PRO A 54 20.22 9.41 -3.39
CA PRO A 54 19.59 10.57 -4.00
C PRO A 54 19.26 11.55 -2.87
N ALA A 55 19.61 12.81 -3.07
CA ALA A 55 19.23 13.88 -2.15
C ALA A 55 17.70 13.84 -1.98
N PRO A 56 17.19 14.08 -0.76
CA PRO A 56 15.75 14.20 -0.58
C PRO A 56 15.22 15.23 -1.59
N ALA A 57 14.16 14.88 -2.31
CA ALA A 57 13.50 15.79 -3.23
C ALA A 57 13.13 17.05 -2.45
N ALA A 58 13.44 18.22 -2.99
CA ALA A 58 12.97 19.47 -2.41
C ALA A 58 11.44 19.42 -2.35
N PRO A 59 10.79 19.95 -1.30
CA PRO A 59 9.33 19.98 -1.24
C PRO A 59 8.79 20.64 -2.50
N SER A 60 7.91 19.95 -3.22
CA SER A 60 7.41 20.35 -4.54
C SER A 60 6.39 21.48 -4.48
N ALA A 61 5.85 21.77 -3.29
CA ALA A 61 4.94 22.89 -3.03
C ALA A 61 5.44 23.70 -1.83
N ASP A 62 5.23 25.00 -1.87
CA ASP A 62 5.28 25.83 -0.67
C ASP A 62 4.03 25.46 0.18
N THR A 63 4.23 24.49 1.07
CA THR A 63 3.15 23.96 1.92
C THR A 63 2.57 25.02 2.84
N ASP A 64 3.38 26.01 3.25
CA ASP A 64 2.92 27.12 4.06
C ASP A 64 1.85 27.95 3.33
N THR A 65 2.08 28.25 2.04
CA THR A 65 1.09 28.94 1.22
C THR A 65 -0.12 28.07 0.90
N TYR A 66 0.08 26.76 0.68
CA TYR A 66 -1.03 25.84 0.36
C TYR A 66 -2.05 25.76 1.50
N TYR A 67 -1.60 25.78 2.75
CA TYR A 67 -2.46 25.67 3.93
C TYR A 67 -2.72 27.01 4.67
N GLU A 68 -2.36 28.15 4.11
CA GLU A 68 -2.46 29.47 4.76
C GLU A 68 -3.81 29.72 5.43
N THR A 69 -4.93 29.31 4.78
CA THR A 69 -6.27 29.53 5.32
C THR A 69 -6.65 28.57 6.46
N ALA A 70 -5.86 27.55 6.74
CA ALA A 70 -6.06 26.61 7.84
C ALA A 70 -5.24 27.00 9.09
N GLU A 71 -4.18 27.78 8.91
CA GLU A 71 -3.27 28.18 9.96
C GLU A 71 -3.97 28.77 11.20
N GLY A 72 -3.54 28.32 12.40
CA GLY A 72 -4.05 28.80 13.69
C GLY A 72 -5.48 28.41 14.02
N LYS A 73 -6.09 27.49 13.24
CA LYS A 73 -7.42 26.92 13.52
C LYS A 73 -7.30 25.58 14.23
N SER A 74 -8.40 25.17 14.89
CA SER A 74 -8.53 23.87 15.53
C SER A 74 -9.99 23.37 15.45
N GLY A 75 -10.21 22.10 15.77
CA GLY A 75 -11.51 21.47 15.76
C GLY A 75 -12.23 21.59 14.43
N GLU A 76 -13.52 21.81 14.48
CA GLU A 76 -14.38 21.94 13.30
C GLU A 76 -13.96 23.09 12.35
N ALA A 77 -13.39 24.17 12.88
CA ALA A 77 -12.89 25.28 12.06
C ALA A 77 -11.67 24.89 11.23
N LEU A 78 -10.80 24.03 11.76
CA LEU A 78 -9.68 23.46 11.04
C LEU A 78 -10.18 22.43 10.01
N LYS A 79 -11.02 21.47 10.42
CA LYS A 79 -11.64 20.49 9.54
C LYS A 79 -12.27 21.14 8.29
N SER A 80 -13.15 22.13 8.50
CA SER A 80 -13.80 22.87 7.42
C SER A 80 -12.82 23.67 6.54
N ALA A 81 -11.72 24.20 7.09
CA ALA A 81 -10.73 24.92 6.29
C ALA A 81 -9.95 23.95 5.40
N LEU A 82 -9.50 22.82 5.94
CA LEU A 82 -8.81 21.76 5.20
C LEU A 82 -9.72 21.17 4.11
N HIS A 83 -10.97 20.88 4.43
CA HIS A 83 -11.95 20.41 3.45
C HIS A 83 -11.99 21.34 2.23
N ARG A 84 -12.12 22.64 2.42
CA ARG A 84 -12.14 23.62 1.30
C ARG A 84 -10.85 23.65 0.49
N ILE A 85 -9.71 23.46 1.13
CA ILE A 85 -8.39 23.45 0.46
C ILE A 85 -8.26 22.22 -0.43
N ILE A 86 -8.68 21.04 0.05
CA ILE A 86 -8.42 19.77 -0.63
C ILE A 86 -9.53 19.27 -1.54
N SER A 87 -10.71 19.94 -1.54
CA SER A 87 -11.89 19.50 -2.31
C SER A 87 -11.78 19.71 -3.82
N GLY A 88 -11.03 20.72 -4.28
CA GLY A 88 -10.91 21.08 -5.69
C GLY A 88 -9.95 20.22 -6.51
N HIS A 89 -9.86 18.91 -6.23
CA HIS A 89 -8.90 18.02 -6.87
C HIS A 89 -9.38 17.45 -8.21
N THR A 90 -8.45 16.99 -9.03
CA THR A 90 -8.74 16.25 -10.25
C THR A 90 -9.19 14.83 -9.91
N MET A 91 -10.37 14.44 -10.37
CA MET A 91 -10.88 13.08 -10.18
C MET A 91 -10.33 12.15 -11.24
N LEU A 92 -9.89 10.98 -10.83
CA LEU A 92 -9.42 9.92 -11.72
C LEU A 92 -10.54 8.94 -12.03
N SER A 93 -10.54 8.38 -13.23
CA SER A 93 -11.33 7.17 -13.51
C SER A 93 -10.74 5.97 -12.77
N TYR A 94 -11.56 4.94 -12.52
CA TYR A 94 -11.07 3.72 -11.86
C TYR A 94 -9.96 3.00 -12.64
N SER A 95 -9.90 3.17 -13.97
CA SER A 95 -8.81 2.64 -14.79
C SER A 95 -7.49 3.42 -14.61
N GLU A 96 -7.55 4.73 -14.45
CA GLU A 96 -6.36 5.57 -14.25
C GLU A 96 -5.69 5.31 -12.91
N VAL A 97 -6.45 4.87 -11.89
CA VAL A 97 -5.90 4.47 -10.59
C VAL A 97 -4.80 3.40 -10.73
N TRP A 98 -4.89 2.48 -11.72
CA TRP A 98 -3.81 1.53 -11.96
C TRP A 98 -2.48 2.20 -12.32
N THR A 99 -2.53 3.24 -13.15
CA THR A 99 -1.34 4.00 -13.54
C THR A 99 -0.80 4.77 -12.36
N ALA A 100 -1.67 5.47 -11.64
CA ALA A 100 -1.28 6.24 -10.48
C ALA A 100 -0.58 5.38 -9.40
N LEU A 101 -1.16 4.24 -9.04
CA LEU A 101 -0.56 3.35 -8.03
C LEU A 101 0.80 2.76 -8.45
N LYS A 102 1.05 2.61 -9.75
CA LYS A 102 2.35 2.18 -10.25
C LYS A 102 3.45 3.22 -10.07
N GLU A 103 3.09 4.46 -9.91
CA GLU A 103 4.02 5.58 -9.70
C GLU A 103 4.11 5.99 -8.23
N THR A 104 2.96 6.13 -7.57
CA THR A 104 2.91 6.53 -6.16
C THR A 104 3.52 5.50 -5.22
N ASP A 105 3.36 4.22 -5.52
CA ASP A 105 3.82 3.10 -4.70
C ASP A 105 4.97 2.31 -5.36
N GLU A 106 5.71 2.96 -6.27
CA GLU A 106 6.89 2.37 -6.91
C GLU A 106 7.94 1.95 -5.88
N ASP A 107 8.46 0.73 -6.04
CA ASP A 107 9.57 0.23 -5.25
C ASP A 107 10.86 1.03 -5.57
N PRO A 108 11.42 1.78 -4.61
CA PRO A 108 12.63 2.57 -4.84
C PRO A 108 13.87 1.71 -5.18
N ALA A 109 13.85 0.43 -4.85
CA ALA A 109 14.91 -0.51 -5.19
C ALA A 109 14.71 -1.19 -6.56
N ASN A 110 13.47 -1.17 -7.11
CA ASN A 110 13.15 -1.78 -8.39
C ASN A 110 11.98 -1.06 -9.08
N PRO A 111 12.24 -0.14 -10.03
CA PRO A 111 11.20 0.68 -10.66
C PRO A 111 10.18 -0.11 -11.52
N ASN A 112 10.40 -1.42 -11.72
CA ASN A 112 9.42 -2.29 -12.38
C ASN A 112 8.39 -2.88 -11.41
N ASN A 113 8.52 -2.62 -10.10
CA ASN A 113 7.68 -3.15 -9.04
C ASN A 113 6.93 -2.04 -8.29
N VAL A 114 5.92 -2.45 -7.54
CA VAL A 114 5.26 -1.67 -6.49
C VAL A 114 5.49 -2.33 -5.15
N ILE A 115 5.44 -1.56 -4.07
CA ILE A 115 5.42 -2.08 -2.69
C ILE A 115 3.97 -2.24 -2.25
N LEU A 116 3.64 -3.43 -1.75
CA LEU A 116 2.29 -3.75 -1.29
C LEU A 116 2.07 -3.33 0.16
N LEU A 117 0.96 -2.63 0.44
CA LEU A 117 0.69 -2.01 1.74
C LEU A 117 0.86 -2.97 2.94
N TYR A 118 0.10 -4.06 2.95
CA TYR A 118 0.03 -4.95 4.11
C TYR A 118 1.18 -5.94 4.22
N THR A 119 1.75 -6.38 3.08
CA THR A 119 2.79 -7.41 3.09
C THR A 119 4.21 -6.88 2.97
N ASN A 120 4.37 -5.62 2.55
CA ASN A 120 5.65 -5.02 2.19
C ASN A 120 6.39 -5.76 1.04
N ASP A 121 5.67 -6.58 0.29
CA ASP A 121 6.24 -7.28 -0.85
C ASP A 121 6.51 -6.31 -2.00
N SER A 122 7.69 -6.44 -2.60
CA SER A 122 8.01 -5.85 -3.90
C SER A 122 7.42 -6.73 -5.01
N ARG A 123 6.41 -6.25 -5.72
CA ARG A 123 5.69 -7.03 -6.74
C ARG A 123 5.65 -6.32 -8.08
N ALA A 124 5.86 -7.07 -9.17
CA ALA A 124 5.90 -6.49 -10.50
C ALA A 124 4.64 -5.67 -10.83
N LYS A 125 4.83 -4.46 -11.37
CA LYS A 125 3.76 -3.56 -11.82
C LYS A 125 2.79 -4.22 -12.79
N SER A 126 3.26 -5.21 -13.58
CA SER A 126 2.48 -5.98 -14.55
C SER A 126 1.55 -7.02 -13.93
N LEU A 127 1.74 -7.39 -12.67
CA LEU A 127 0.89 -8.34 -11.94
C LEU A 127 -0.32 -7.63 -11.27
N ASN A 128 -0.79 -6.55 -11.88
CA ASN A 128 -2.02 -5.88 -11.44
C ASN A 128 -3.25 -6.61 -11.99
N GLY A 129 -4.07 -7.14 -11.11
CA GLY A 129 -5.21 -7.97 -11.53
C GLY A 129 -6.07 -8.45 -10.38
N GLY A 130 -6.70 -9.61 -10.56
CA GLY A 130 -7.60 -10.22 -9.58
C GLY A 130 -7.30 -11.67 -9.27
N SER A 131 -6.24 -12.24 -9.85
CA SER A 131 -5.85 -13.63 -9.62
C SER A 131 -4.96 -13.78 -8.40
N VAL A 132 -4.86 -15.00 -7.87
CA VAL A 132 -3.89 -15.31 -6.82
C VAL A 132 -2.47 -15.02 -7.33
N GLY A 133 -1.72 -14.22 -6.55
CA GLY A 133 -0.39 -13.75 -6.92
C GLY A 133 -0.37 -12.37 -7.57
N ASP A 134 -1.51 -11.85 -7.99
CA ASP A 134 -1.64 -10.46 -8.40
C ASP A 134 -1.71 -9.51 -7.20
N TRP A 135 -1.55 -8.23 -7.48
CA TRP A 135 -1.95 -7.15 -6.59
C TRP A 135 -3.16 -6.40 -7.17
N ASN A 136 -3.98 -5.83 -6.29
CA ASN A 136 -5.13 -5.03 -6.69
C ASN A 136 -5.22 -3.72 -5.90
N ARG A 137 -6.26 -2.93 -6.20
CA ARG A 137 -6.53 -1.63 -5.58
C ARG A 137 -7.25 -1.86 -4.26
N GLU A 138 -6.53 -1.75 -3.17
CA GLU A 138 -7.09 -1.70 -1.83
C GLU A 138 -7.74 -0.34 -1.60
N HIS A 139 -8.98 -0.35 -1.13
CA HIS A 139 -9.67 0.80 -0.59
C HIS A 139 -9.48 0.80 0.93
N VAL A 140 -8.51 1.54 1.45
CA VAL A 140 -8.22 1.60 2.89
C VAL A 140 -9.46 2.08 3.65
N TRP A 141 -10.12 3.14 3.20
CA TRP A 141 -11.52 3.36 3.57
C TRP A 141 -12.40 2.40 2.77
N ALA A 142 -12.93 1.38 3.42
CA ALA A 142 -13.70 0.35 2.74
C ALA A 142 -14.89 0.97 2.00
N LYS A 143 -14.97 0.72 0.68
CA LYS A 143 -16.02 1.33 -0.17
C LYS A 143 -17.47 0.98 0.20
N SER A 144 -17.68 -0.07 0.99
CA SER A 144 -18.99 -0.37 1.59
C SER A 144 -19.36 0.61 2.70
N HIS A 145 -18.39 1.22 3.38
CA HIS A 145 -18.61 2.24 4.40
C HIS A 145 -18.92 3.58 3.69
N GLY A 146 -20.20 3.83 3.48
CA GLY A 146 -20.73 4.93 2.67
C GLY A 146 -21.23 4.54 1.28
N GLY A 147 -20.97 3.29 0.84
CA GLY A 147 -21.59 2.73 -0.38
C GLY A 147 -21.17 3.39 -1.70
N PHE A 148 -20.00 4.05 -1.77
CA PHE A 148 -19.57 4.86 -2.92
C PHE A 148 -19.06 4.06 -4.13
N GLY A 149 -18.81 2.75 -3.97
CA GLY A 149 -18.40 1.88 -5.06
C GLY A 149 -17.02 2.21 -5.65
N THR A 150 -16.93 2.25 -6.99
CA THR A 150 -15.70 2.53 -7.75
C THR A 150 -15.87 3.64 -8.79
N SER A 151 -16.91 4.46 -8.62
CA SER A 151 -17.11 5.67 -9.41
C SER A 151 -16.11 6.76 -9.01
N GLU A 152 -15.93 7.73 -9.90
CA GLU A 152 -15.13 8.93 -9.60
C GLU A 152 -15.55 9.58 -8.29
N GLY A 153 -14.59 10.13 -7.57
CA GLY A 153 -14.74 10.62 -6.21
C GLY A 153 -14.10 9.68 -5.19
N PRO A 154 -14.75 9.36 -4.04
CA PRO A 154 -14.15 8.54 -2.99
C PRO A 154 -13.75 7.14 -3.47
N GLY A 155 -14.38 6.61 -4.52
CA GLY A 155 -14.06 5.31 -5.10
C GLY A 155 -12.78 5.27 -5.93
N THR A 156 -12.21 6.42 -6.25
CA THR A 156 -11.02 6.56 -7.10
C THR A 156 -9.97 7.51 -6.52
N ASP A 157 -10.17 7.98 -5.31
CA ASP A 157 -9.24 8.88 -4.62
C ASP A 157 -7.98 8.12 -4.20
N ILE A 158 -6.86 8.47 -4.84
CA ILE A 158 -5.60 7.76 -4.63
C ILE A 158 -4.92 8.10 -3.30
N HIS A 159 -5.40 9.07 -2.54
CA HIS A 159 -4.90 9.30 -1.19
C HIS A 159 -5.19 8.12 -0.25
N HIS A 160 -6.26 7.34 -0.50
CA HIS A 160 -6.55 6.14 0.28
C HIS A 160 -6.51 4.82 -0.52
N LEU A 161 -6.27 4.87 -1.83
CA LEU A 161 -6.10 3.66 -2.63
C LEU A 161 -4.63 3.22 -2.62
N ARG A 162 -4.38 1.94 -2.34
CA ARG A 162 -3.02 1.36 -2.26
C ARG A 162 -2.95 0.02 -2.99
N PRO A 163 -1.78 -0.37 -3.52
CA PRO A 163 -1.60 -1.73 -4.00
C PRO A 163 -1.56 -2.70 -2.82
N ALA A 164 -2.33 -3.79 -2.90
CA ALA A 164 -2.33 -4.86 -1.90
C ALA A 164 -2.40 -6.25 -2.56
N ASP A 165 -1.86 -7.27 -1.90
CA ASP A 165 -2.02 -8.66 -2.34
C ASP A 165 -3.51 -9.01 -2.41
N VAL A 166 -3.93 -9.62 -3.52
CA VAL A 166 -5.35 -9.94 -3.77
C VAL A 166 -5.98 -10.78 -2.65
N GLN A 167 -5.22 -11.72 -2.07
CA GLN A 167 -5.73 -12.59 -1.02
C GLN A 167 -5.79 -11.88 0.34
N VAL A 168 -4.82 -11.01 0.61
CA VAL A 168 -4.79 -10.21 1.85
C VAL A 168 -5.87 -9.14 1.81
N ASN A 169 -6.03 -8.42 0.69
CA ASN A 169 -7.12 -7.49 0.48
C ASN A 169 -8.50 -8.17 0.64
N SER A 170 -8.66 -9.37 0.06
CA SER A 170 -9.89 -10.16 0.23
C SER A 170 -10.14 -10.57 1.68
N ALA A 171 -9.08 -10.87 2.44
CA ALA A 171 -9.19 -11.23 3.86
C ALA A 171 -9.53 -10.01 4.73
N ARG A 172 -8.91 -8.85 4.47
CA ARG A 172 -9.25 -7.60 5.14
C ARG A 172 -10.70 -7.21 4.90
N GLY A 173 -11.20 -7.40 3.68
CA GLY A 173 -12.62 -7.17 3.34
C GLY A 173 -13.05 -5.73 3.58
N ASN A 174 -13.97 -5.53 4.51
CA ASN A 174 -14.46 -4.21 4.93
C ASN A 174 -14.38 -4.02 6.46
N MET A 175 -13.48 -4.73 7.11
CA MET A 175 -13.27 -4.56 8.54
C MET A 175 -12.80 -3.14 8.87
N ASP A 176 -13.23 -2.65 10.01
CA ASP A 176 -12.67 -1.44 10.61
C ASP A 176 -11.23 -1.66 11.04
N PHE A 177 -10.55 -0.64 11.54
CA PHE A 177 -9.20 -0.73 12.06
C PHE A 177 -9.20 -0.62 13.59
N ASP A 178 -8.59 -1.57 14.27
CA ASP A 178 -8.36 -1.62 15.71
C ASP A 178 -7.16 -2.50 16.01
N ASN A 179 -6.64 -2.45 17.22
CA ASN A 179 -5.56 -3.33 17.68
C ASN A 179 -6.10 -4.71 18.03
N GLY A 180 -5.33 -5.76 17.78
CA GLY A 180 -5.56 -7.11 18.27
C GLY A 180 -5.97 -8.14 17.24
N GLY A 181 -6.42 -9.28 17.74
CA GLY A 181 -6.77 -10.44 16.92
C GLY A 181 -5.66 -11.47 16.81
N SER A 182 -5.72 -12.28 15.74
CA SER A 182 -4.74 -13.31 15.40
C SER A 182 -3.92 -12.87 14.19
N GLU A 183 -2.63 -13.20 14.19
CA GLU A 183 -1.75 -12.88 13.06
C GLU A 183 -2.25 -13.52 11.76
N HIS A 184 -2.23 -12.74 10.67
CA HIS A 184 -2.67 -13.20 9.37
C HIS A 184 -1.57 -14.05 8.69
N PRO A 185 -1.85 -15.31 8.29
CA PRO A 185 -0.82 -16.27 7.87
C PRO A 185 -0.08 -15.89 6.58
N LYS A 186 -0.64 -14.99 5.76
CA LYS A 186 -0.04 -14.52 4.50
C LYS A 186 0.47 -13.08 4.57
N ALA A 187 0.26 -12.40 5.67
CA ALA A 187 0.72 -11.04 5.90
C ALA A 187 1.26 -10.93 7.34
N PRO A 188 2.45 -11.48 7.62
CA PRO A 188 3.04 -11.40 8.95
C PRO A 188 3.09 -9.97 9.47
N GLY A 189 2.88 -9.82 10.78
CA GLY A 189 2.78 -8.50 11.42
C GLY A 189 1.41 -7.82 11.28
N ASN A 190 0.49 -8.39 10.49
CA ASN A 190 -0.90 -7.93 10.46
C ASN A 190 -1.76 -8.90 11.27
N TYR A 191 -2.72 -8.35 12.00
CA TYR A 191 -3.62 -9.12 12.85
C TYR A 191 -5.07 -8.83 12.46
N TYR A 192 -5.99 -9.75 12.73
CA TYR A 192 -7.40 -9.58 12.46
C TYR A 192 -8.26 -10.44 13.40
N ASP A 193 -9.48 -10.02 13.59
CA ASP A 193 -10.50 -10.77 14.33
C ASP A 193 -11.84 -10.79 13.60
N GLY A 194 -12.96 -10.66 14.32
CA GLY A 194 -14.30 -10.75 13.72
C GLY A 194 -14.78 -9.47 13.04
N ASP A 195 -14.21 -8.31 13.37
CA ASP A 195 -14.71 -7.00 12.95
C ASP A 195 -13.62 -5.94 12.73
N SER A 196 -12.33 -6.27 13.00
CA SER A 196 -11.23 -5.34 12.82
C SER A 196 -9.98 -5.95 12.18
N TRP A 197 -9.16 -5.06 11.62
CA TRP A 197 -7.85 -5.33 11.05
C TRP A 197 -6.80 -4.43 11.70
N GLU A 198 -5.72 -5.01 12.19
CA GLU A 198 -4.54 -4.31 12.65
C GLU A 198 -3.43 -4.48 11.59
N PRO A 199 -3.00 -3.42 10.89
CA PRO A 199 -1.90 -3.52 9.95
C PRO A 199 -0.56 -3.64 10.67
N ARG A 200 0.48 -4.08 9.95
CA ARG A 200 1.86 -4.09 10.45
C ARG A 200 2.29 -2.71 10.96
N ASP A 201 3.20 -2.68 11.92
CA ASP A 201 3.56 -1.45 12.66
C ASP A 201 4.03 -0.31 11.74
N GLU A 202 4.76 -0.63 10.65
CA GLU A 202 5.36 0.34 9.74
C GLU A 202 4.37 1.02 8.76
N VAL A 203 3.09 0.72 8.85
CA VAL A 203 2.04 1.38 8.04
C VAL A 203 0.79 1.72 8.84
N LYS A 204 0.88 1.66 10.16
CA LYS A 204 -0.21 2.07 11.06
C LYS A 204 -0.54 3.55 10.87
N GLY A 205 0.49 4.38 10.88
CA GLY A 205 0.37 5.81 10.64
C GLY A 205 -0.14 6.13 9.23
N ASP A 206 0.39 5.44 8.19
CA ASP A 206 -0.10 5.57 6.81
C ASP A 206 -1.62 5.37 6.75
N VAL A 207 -2.11 4.25 7.33
CA VAL A 207 -3.53 3.92 7.35
C VAL A 207 -4.34 4.99 8.08
N ALA A 208 -3.87 5.44 9.25
CA ALA A 208 -4.54 6.47 10.02
C ALA A 208 -4.68 7.78 9.21
N ARG A 209 -3.58 8.25 8.62
CA ARG A 209 -3.56 9.50 7.82
C ARG A 209 -4.42 9.41 6.55
N MET A 210 -4.55 8.24 5.95
CA MET A 210 -5.49 8.02 4.84
C MET A 210 -6.95 8.16 5.29
N LEU A 211 -7.29 7.62 6.46
CA LEU A 211 -8.64 7.70 7.00
C LEU A 211 -9.00 9.12 7.47
N PHE A 212 -8.05 9.83 8.08
CA PHE A 212 -8.23 11.24 8.43
C PHE A 212 -8.49 12.09 7.18
N TYR A 213 -7.72 11.86 6.10
CA TYR A 213 -7.94 12.54 4.83
C TYR A 213 -9.36 12.30 4.31
N MET A 214 -9.81 11.06 4.27
CA MET A 214 -11.14 10.71 3.76
C MET A 214 -12.25 11.38 4.57
N ALA A 215 -12.14 11.41 5.89
CA ALA A 215 -13.09 12.04 6.79
C ALA A 215 -13.13 13.58 6.69
N VAL A 216 -12.07 14.20 6.18
CA VAL A 216 -12.02 15.65 5.92
C VAL A 216 -12.40 15.97 4.48
N ARG A 217 -12.02 15.12 3.52
CA ARG A 217 -12.29 15.38 2.10
C ARG A 217 -13.77 15.21 1.75
N TYR A 218 -14.48 14.29 2.38
CA TYR A 218 -15.85 13.90 2.00
C TYR A 218 -16.83 14.21 3.11
N GLU A 219 -17.32 15.47 3.14
CA GLU A 219 -18.22 16.03 4.13
C GLU A 219 -19.72 16.01 3.69
N GLY A 220 -20.05 15.33 2.60
CA GLY A 220 -21.42 15.19 2.12
C GLY A 220 -22.00 16.38 1.38
N ASP A 221 -21.25 17.45 1.16
CA ASP A 221 -21.73 18.71 0.54
C ASP A 221 -21.55 18.76 -0.99
N ASP A 222 -20.79 17.83 -1.57
CA ASP A 222 -20.47 17.73 -2.99
C ASP A 222 -21.13 16.54 -3.71
N GLY A 223 -22.13 15.93 -3.07
CA GLY A 223 -22.90 14.81 -3.62
C GLY A 223 -22.29 13.42 -3.32
N TYR A 224 -21.20 13.37 -2.60
CA TYR A 224 -20.62 12.14 -2.04
C TYR A 224 -21.13 11.90 -0.61
N PRO A 225 -20.97 10.67 -0.07
CA PRO A 225 -21.31 10.40 1.31
C PRO A 225 -20.49 11.27 2.28
N ASP A 226 -21.12 11.65 3.37
CA ASP A 226 -20.48 12.24 4.53
C ASP A 226 -19.70 11.15 5.28
N LEU A 227 -18.38 11.11 5.10
CA LEU A 227 -17.51 10.08 5.66
C LEU A 227 -16.92 10.55 6.99
N GLU A 228 -17.23 9.83 8.07
CA GLU A 228 -16.86 10.23 9.40
C GLU A 228 -16.10 9.14 10.18
N LEU A 229 -15.23 9.55 11.07
CA LEU A 229 -14.62 8.65 12.04
C LEU A 229 -15.51 8.48 13.28
N ASN A 230 -15.47 7.29 13.85
CA ASN A 230 -16.05 7.04 15.16
C ASN A 230 -15.16 6.12 16.01
N ASP A 231 -15.47 6.00 17.30
CA ASP A 231 -14.70 5.15 18.20
C ASP A 231 -15.31 3.74 18.34
N LYS A 232 -15.68 3.13 17.20
CA LYS A 232 -16.30 1.80 17.14
C LYS A 232 -15.75 0.99 15.99
N THR A 233 -15.86 -0.34 16.12
CA THR A 233 -15.71 -1.33 15.04
C THR A 233 -17.08 -1.87 14.61
N GLY A 234 -17.13 -2.63 13.51
CA GLY A 234 -18.37 -3.23 13.03
C GLY A 234 -19.34 -2.23 12.40
N ASN A 235 -18.83 -1.14 11.79
CA ASN A 235 -19.63 -0.07 11.18
C ASN A 235 -20.46 -0.53 9.95
N GLY A 236 -20.09 -1.64 9.33
CA GLY A 236 -20.87 -2.30 8.27
C GLY A 236 -20.94 -1.47 6.99
N SER A 237 -22.15 -0.97 6.64
CA SER A 237 -22.36 -0.12 5.47
C SER A 237 -22.58 1.37 5.82
N SER A 238 -22.52 1.71 7.08
CA SER A 238 -22.61 3.11 7.52
C SER A 238 -21.39 3.90 7.01
N PRO A 239 -21.51 5.20 6.77
CA PRO A 239 -20.39 6.03 6.28
C PRO A 239 -19.40 6.38 7.41
N TYR A 240 -19.14 5.42 8.28
CA TYR A 240 -18.20 5.54 9.39
C TYR A 240 -17.06 4.56 9.25
N HIS A 241 -15.89 4.95 9.76
CA HIS A 241 -14.76 4.05 9.90
C HIS A 241 -14.12 4.24 11.29
N GLY A 242 -13.74 3.16 11.92
CA GLY A 242 -13.14 3.20 13.24
C GLY A 242 -11.79 2.46 13.25
N LYS A 243 -11.11 2.52 14.34
CA LYS A 243 -11.49 3.15 15.62
C LYS A 243 -10.71 4.44 15.82
N GLN A 244 -11.37 5.56 15.91
CA GLN A 244 -10.74 6.89 15.94
C GLN A 244 -9.61 7.01 16.97
N SER A 245 -9.83 6.57 18.21
CA SER A 245 -8.81 6.64 19.27
C SER A 245 -7.56 5.84 18.92
N VAL A 246 -7.70 4.68 18.28
CA VAL A 246 -6.60 3.83 17.84
C VAL A 246 -5.87 4.46 16.65
N LEU A 247 -6.60 5.06 15.71
CA LEU A 247 -5.99 5.76 14.57
C LEU A 247 -5.12 6.95 15.03
N LEU A 248 -5.58 7.71 16.04
CA LEU A 248 -4.80 8.80 16.66
C LEU A 248 -3.53 8.27 17.36
N GLU A 249 -3.62 7.11 18.00
CA GLU A 249 -2.47 6.44 18.59
C GLU A 249 -1.47 6.00 17.49
N TRP A 250 -1.96 5.37 16.43
CA TRP A 250 -1.13 4.91 15.32
C TRP A 250 -0.42 6.03 14.58
N ASN A 251 -1.06 7.18 14.40
CA ASN A 251 -0.44 8.37 13.82
C ASN A 251 0.79 8.85 14.60
N LYS A 252 0.81 8.62 15.92
CA LYS A 252 1.95 8.95 16.80
C LYS A 252 3.01 7.84 16.83
N GLN A 253 2.57 6.58 16.75
CA GLN A 253 3.46 5.41 16.81
C GLN A 253 4.29 5.27 15.54
N ASP A 254 3.70 5.59 14.39
CA ASP A 254 4.30 5.49 13.07
C ASP A 254 4.32 6.88 12.40
N PRO A 255 5.35 7.69 12.68
CA PRO A 255 5.49 9.03 12.12
C PRO A 255 5.67 9.02 10.61
N VAL A 256 5.25 10.09 9.95
CA VAL A 256 5.38 10.28 8.49
C VAL A 256 6.82 10.01 8.02
N ASP A 257 6.95 9.12 7.06
CA ASP A 257 8.22 8.73 6.44
C ASP A 257 8.43 9.39 5.05
N ASP A 258 9.58 9.12 4.44
CA ASP A 258 9.91 9.66 3.11
C ASP A 258 9.06 9.04 1.98
N SER A 259 8.54 7.83 2.19
CA SER A 259 7.66 7.15 1.23
C SER A 259 6.30 7.85 1.15
N GLU A 260 5.72 8.20 2.30
CA GLU A 260 4.47 8.95 2.36
C GLU A 260 4.62 10.37 1.78
N ARG A 261 5.72 11.09 2.11
CA ARG A 261 6.00 12.43 1.55
C ARG A 261 6.11 12.35 0.04
N ARG A 262 6.93 11.44 -0.47
CA ARG A 262 7.08 11.22 -1.91
C ARG A 262 5.73 10.91 -2.57
N ARG A 263 4.93 10.06 -1.94
CA ARG A 263 3.61 9.70 -2.43
C ARG A 263 2.68 10.91 -2.51
N ASN A 264 2.63 11.72 -1.46
CA ASN A 264 1.84 12.95 -1.39
C ASN A 264 2.25 13.96 -2.48
N ASP A 265 3.57 14.11 -2.71
CA ASP A 265 4.11 14.97 -3.75
C ASP A 265 3.71 14.47 -5.16
N ILE A 266 3.85 13.19 -5.46
CA ILE A 266 3.46 12.62 -6.76
C ILE A 266 1.94 12.78 -7.00
N ILE A 267 1.11 12.56 -5.98
CA ILE A 267 -0.34 12.76 -6.10
C ILE A 267 -0.65 14.22 -6.44
N TYR A 268 0.03 15.16 -5.81
CA TYR A 268 -0.14 16.58 -6.04
C TYR A 268 0.36 17.00 -7.43
N ASP A 269 1.58 16.64 -7.79
CA ASP A 269 2.24 17.11 -9.00
C ASP A 269 1.64 16.49 -10.28
N GLU A 270 1.32 15.19 -10.25
CA GLU A 270 1.07 14.40 -11.45
C GLU A 270 -0.41 13.97 -11.62
N PHE A 271 -1.20 13.91 -10.53
CA PHE A 271 -2.51 13.26 -10.60
C PHE A 271 -3.68 14.12 -10.11
N GLN A 272 -3.85 14.23 -8.80
CA GLN A 272 -5.06 14.84 -8.21
C GLN A 272 -4.92 16.33 -7.94
N HIS A 273 -3.72 16.86 -7.85
CA HIS A 273 -3.42 18.27 -7.56
C HIS A 273 -3.95 18.76 -6.21
N ASN A 274 -4.14 17.83 -5.28
CA ASN A 274 -4.36 18.11 -3.87
C ASN A 274 -3.42 17.27 -3.01
N ARG A 275 -3.28 17.66 -1.74
CA ARG A 275 -2.39 17.02 -0.78
C ARG A 275 -3.18 16.39 0.35
N ASN A 276 -2.62 15.35 0.97
CA ASN A 276 -3.11 14.87 2.25
C ASN A 276 -2.51 15.74 3.37
N PRO A 277 -3.32 16.57 4.05
CA PRO A 277 -2.82 17.48 5.07
C PRO A 277 -2.20 16.77 6.29
N PHE A 278 -2.60 15.52 6.54
CA PHE A 278 -2.09 14.76 7.67
C PHE A 278 -0.73 14.10 7.40
N ILE A 279 -0.24 14.16 6.16
CA ILE A 279 1.16 13.85 5.81
C ILE A 279 2.03 15.09 5.99
N ASP A 280 1.54 16.26 5.61
CA ASP A 280 2.27 17.52 5.74
C ASP A 280 2.26 18.04 7.20
N HIS A 281 1.14 17.87 7.90
CA HIS A 281 0.86 18.33 9.27
C HIS A 281 0.16 17.23 10.08
N PRO A 282 0.89 16.17 10.49
CA PRO A 282 0.28 15.04 11.21
C PRO A 282 -0.33 15.42 12.57
N GLU A 283 0.14 16.51 13.17
CA GLU A 283 -0.38 17.07 14.43
C GLU A 283 -1.82 17.56 14.32
N TRP A 284 -2.28 17.94 13.15
CA TRP A 284 -3.65 18.43 12.96
C TRP A 284 -4.73 17.38 13.21
N ALA A 285 -4.36 16.10 13.19
CA ALA A 285 -5.27 15.04 13.59
C ALA A 285 -5.72 15.19 15.05
N ASP A 286 -4.79 15.46 15.96
CA ASP A 286 -5.13 15.71 17.37
C ASP A 286 -5.86 17.05 17.59
N GLU A 287 -5.66 18.02 16.70
CA GLU A 287 -6.35 19.32 16.79
C GLU A 287 -7.80 19.24 16.30
N ILE A 288 -8.11 18.30 15.40
CA ILE A 288 -9.47 18.06 14.90
C ILE A 288 -10.23 17.11 15.81
N TRP A 289 -9.59 16.03 16.23
CA TRP A 289 -10.19 14.96 17.06
C TRP A 289 -9.45 14.84 18.40
N PRO A 290 -9.68 15.77 19.36
CA PRO A 290 -8.98 15.81 20.65
C PRO A 290 -9.36 14.69 21.63
#